data_5956d9082c0bc351e7e572bf139db4f2
#
_entry.id   5956d9082c0bc351e7e572bf139db4f2
#
_cell.length_a   1.000
_cell.length_b   1.000
_cell.length_c   1.000
_cell.angle_alpha   90.00
_cell.angle_beta   90.00
_cell.angle_gamma   90.00
#
_symmetry.space_group_name_H-M   'P 1'
#
loop_
_entity.id
_entity.type
_entity.pdbx_description
1 polymer ?
#
loop_
_entity_poly.entity_id
_entity_poly.type
_entity_poly.pdbx_seq_one_letter_code
_entity_poly.pdbx_strand_id
1 'polypeptide(L)'
;MLKIGVQTQNAIHDEDPGRDFARLRRAGFDCADFSLHGYLINKEIYRDELNSFFSQSVSELEAFFAPHKAGAKKAGVTIHQMHMPYPIYVPKGSRRLNEYLWNEVAPKSMRICAFMECKYIVVHGFKLARFLGSEDAEWVETERFLESIAPLAKEYGVTICIENLYDAIAGHLVEGPCCDVRKCAERIDRINDKYKAEVLGFCFDTGHANVIGLDSEAFITKLGHRLKVLHIHDNDGVRDLHQIPFTFTRTRENTSSTDWEGFIRGLQAIHFDGVLNFETGPSLNAFPVSLHEDVLRLIAKIGGHFAKRIAEA
;
A
#
# COMPACT_ATOMS: atom_id res chain seq x y z
N MET A 1 -21.58 -5.01 4.60
CA MET A 1 -20.99 -4.59 3.29
C MET A 1 -19.58 -4.10 3.58
N LEU A 2 -18.60 -4.46 2.77
CA LEU A 2 -17.21 -4.00 2.93
C LEU A 2 -17.14 -2.46 2.85
N LYS A 3 -16.25 -1.88 3.65
CA LYS A 3 -15.94 -0.46 3.60
C LYS A 3 -15.10 -0.13 2.37
N ILE A 4 -15.18 1.11 1.91
CA ILE A 4 -14.46 1.58 0.74
C ILE A 4 -13.48 2.66 1.18
N GLY A 5 -12.22 2.53 0.77
CA GLY A 5 -11.15 3.46 1.04
C GLY A 5 -10.45 3.94 -0.23
N VAL A 6 -9.70 5.03 -0.11
CA VAL A 6 -8.86 5.56 -1.18
C VAL A 6 -7.55 6.10 -0.61
N GLN A 7 -6.47 5.98 -1.37
CA GLN A 7 -5.18 6.55 -1.00
C GLN A 7 -5.23 8.08 -0.99
N THR A 8 -4.54 8.69 -0.03
CA THR A 8 -4.55 10.15 0.16
C THR A 8 -3.71 10.93 -0.85
N GLN A 9 -2.80 10.27 -1.57
CA GLN A 9 -1.97 10.92 -2.57
C GLN A 9 -2.84 11.64 -3.62
N ASN A 10 -2.56 12.91 -3.87
CA ASN A 10 -3.33 13.81 -4.74
C ASN A 10 -4.80 14.04 -4.34
N ALA A 11 -5.29 13.42 -3.26
CA ALA A 11 -6.64 13.57 -2.75
C ALA A 11 -6.69 14.42 -1.46
N ILE A 12 -5.65 14.39 -0.65
CA ILE A 12 -5.54 15.18 0.58
C ILE A 12 -4.30 16.07 0.48
N HIS A 13 -4.46 17.34 0.83
CA HIS A 13 -3.40 18.35 0.79
C HIS A 13 -3.17 18.91 2.19
N ASP A 14 -1.92 19.25 2.49
CA ASP A 14 -1.48 19.70 3.82
C ASP A 14 -2.10 21.07 4.21
N GLU A 15 -2.48 21.90 3.22
CA GLU A 15 -3.05 23.22 3.46
C GLU A 15 -4.44 23.19 4.11
N ASP A 16 -5.27 22.19 3.78
CA ASP A 16 -6.60 22.03 4.35
C ASP A 16 -7.07 20.57 4.32
N PRO A 17 -6.45 19.72 5.14
CA PRO A 17 -6.81 18.29 5.18
C PRO A 17 -8.26 18.06 5.64
N GLY A 18 -8.80 18.98 6.46
CA GLY A 18 -10.19 18.90 6.94
C GLY A 18 -11.21 18.99 5.81
N ARG A 19 -11.02 19.96 4.91
CA ARG A 19 -11.87 20.11 3.70
C ARG A 19 -11.77 18.88 2.80
N ASP A 20 -10.55 18.39 2.61
CA ASP A 20 -10.31 17.31 1.68
C ASP A 20 -10.83 15.95 2.21
N PHE A 21 -10.68 15.63 3.50
CA PHE A 21 -11.35 14.48 4.10
C PHE A 21 -12.89 14.58 4.04
N ALA A 22 -13.45 15.77 4.24
CA ALA A 22 -14.89 15.97 4.05
C ALA A 22 -15.31 15.73 2.60
N ARG A 23 -14.47 16.07 1.60
CA ARG A 23 -14.68 15.73 0.18
C ARG A 23 -14.69 14.22 -0.04
N LEU A 24 -13.73 13.48 0.54
CA LEU A 24 -13.72 12.01 0.45
C LEU A 24 -15.02 11.41 1.01
N ARG A 25 -15.47 11.89 2.16
CA ARG A 25 -16.72 11.39 2.77
C ARG A 25 -17.92 11.66 1.90
N ARG A 26 -18.03 12.86 1.31
CA ARG A 26 -19.13 13.19 0.36
C ARG A 26 -19.06 12.35 -0.93
N ALA A 27 -17.88 11.99 -1.38
CA ALA A 27 -17.70 11.11 -2.54
C ALA A 27 -18.11 9.66 -2.26
N GLY A 28 -18.21 9.23 -1.00
CA GLY A 28 -18.69 7.91 -0.61
C GLY A 28 -17.62 7.01 0.04
N PHE A 29 -16.47 7.54 0.43
CA PHE A 29 -15.44 6.78 1.11
C PHE A 29 -15.66 6.74 2.63
N ASP A 30 -15.46 5.56 3.20
CA ASP A 30 -15.50 5.33 4.65
C ASP A 30 -14.11 5.40 5.27
N CYS A 31 -13.07 5.09 4.46
CA CYS A 31 -11.70 4.93 4.91
C CYS A 31 -10.72 5.66 3.98
N ALA A 32 -9.51 5.84 4.50
CA ALA A 32 -8.38 6.33 3.73
C ALA A 32 -7.14 5.44 3.97
N ASP A 33 -6.30 5.36 2.94
CA ASP A 33 -4.93 4.87 2.98
C ASP A 33 -4.00 6.09 3.00
N PHE A 34 -3.35 6.32 4.11
CA PHE A 34 -2.54 7.52 4.28
C PHE A 34 -1.12 7.30 3.77
N SER A 35 -0.80 7.87 2.61
CA SER A 35 0.53 7.73 2.01
C SER A 35 1.54 8.69 2.65
N LEU A 36 2.61 8.13 3.22
CA LEU A 36 3.78 8.90 3.68
C LEU A 36 4.83 9.10 2.59
N HIS A 37 4.64 8.49 1.40
CA HIS A 37 5.64 8.51 0.34
C HIS A 37 6.01 9.93 -0.11
N GLY A 38 5.04 10.84 -0.22
CA GLY A 38 5.27 12.21 -0.65
C GLY A 38 6.19 13.04 0.26
N TYR A 39 6.38 12.61 1.51
CA TYR A 39 7.25 13.29 2.48
C TYR A 39 8.71 12.83 2.45
N LEU A 40 9.01 11.72 1.76
CA LEU A 40 10.37 11.25 1.50
C LEU A 40 10.73 11.53 0.04
N ILE A 41 11.54 12.57 -0.20
CA ILE A 41 11.84 13.04 -1.56
C ILE A 41 12.84 12.10 -2.22
N ASN A 42 12.37 11.24 -3.12
CA ASN A 42 13.20 10.25 -3.81
C ASN A 42 14.45 10.83 -4.48
N LYS A 43 14.34 12.04 -5.05
CA LYS A 43 15.47 12.72 -5.69
C LYS A 43 16.62 12.98 -4.72
N GLU A 44 16.33 13.31 -3.46
CA GLU A 44 17.33 13.49 -2.40
C GLU A 44 17.95 12.14 -2.05
N ILE A 45 17.11 11.13 -1.82
CA ILE A 45 17.52 9.78 -1.45
C ILE A 45 18.46 9.15 -2.49
N TYR A 46 18.14 9.26 -3.79
CA TYR A 46 19.00 8.73 -4.86
C TYR A 46 20.27 9.57 -5.11
N ARG A 47 20.40 10.74 -4.46
CA ARG A 47 21.63 11.54 -4.40
C ARG A 47 22.42 11.33 -3.11
N ASP A 48 22.02 10.38 -2.29
CA ASP A 48 22.62 10.09 -0.98
C ASP A 48 22.46 11.26 0.03
N GLU A 49 21.39 12.04 -0.12
CA GLU A 49 21.05 13.17 0.75
C GLU A 49 20.00 12.70 1.80
N LEU A 50 20.13 13.18 3.04
CA LEU A 50 19.15 12.90 4.08
C LEU A 50 17.94 13.82 3.93
N ASN A 51 16.75 13.24 4.07
CA ASN A 51 15.51 13.99 3.95
C ASN A 51 15.27 14.88 5.19
N SER A 52 14.96 16.16 4.96
CA SER A 52 14.76 17.12 6.04
C SER A 52 13.47 16.87 6.84
N PHE A 53 12.41 16.38 6.20
CA PHE A 53 11.13 16.13 6.85
C PHE A 53 11.25 15.05 7.95
N PHE A 54 11.78 13.87 7.63
CA PHE A 54 11.97 12.81 8.60
C PHE A 54 13.15 13.03 9.56
N SER A 55 13.95 14.07 9.37
CA SER A 55 14.98 14.49 10.33
C SER A 55 14.40 15.28 11.52
N GLN A 56 13.14 15.71 11.43
CA GLN A 56 12.43 16.37 12.53
C GLN A 56 12.22 15.40 13.72
N SER A 57 11.99 15.95 14.90
CA SER A 57 11.61 15.16 16.08
C SER A 57 10.22 14.51 15.91
N VAL A 58 9.97 13.46 16.68
CA VAL A 58 8.66 12.80 16.68
C VAL A 58 7.54 13.78 17.03
N SER A 59 7.76 14.66 18.01
CA SER A 59 6.75 15.65 18.41
C SER A 59 6.43 16.68 17.33
N GLU A 60 7.42 17.08 16.52
CA GLU A 60 7.19 17.96 15.36
C GLU A 60 6.40 17.25 14.26
N LEU A 61 6.71 16.00 13.99
CA LEU A 61 5.97 15.18 13.02
C LEU A 61 4.51 14.94 13.49
N GLU A 62 4.29 14.62 14.76
CA GLU A 62 2.95 14.46 15.32
C GLU A 62 2.16 15.79 15.24
N ALA A 63 2.79 16.93 15.54
CA ALA A 63 2.18 18.25 15.40
C ALA A 63 1.81 18.56 13.93
N PHE A 64 2.67 18.19 12.97
CA PHE A 64 2.40 18.34 11.55
C PHE A 64 1.18 17.50 11.10
N PHE A 65 1.07 16.26 11.56
CA PHE A 65 -0.04 15.37 11.17
C PHE A 65 -1.31 15.54 12.03
N ALA A 66 -1.28 16.32 13.10
CA ALA A 66 -2.45 16.55 13.95
C ALA A 66 -3.67 17.12 13.20
N PRO A 67 -3.54 18.09 12.25
CA PRO A 67 -4.65 18.57 11.43
C PRO A 67 -5.26 17.48 10.54
N HIS A 68 -4.43 16.58 9.99
CA HIS A 68 -4.88 15.44 9.17
C HIS A 68 -5.73 14.47 10.01
N LYS A 69 -5.22 14.07 11.18
CA LYS A 69 -5.96 13.24 12.13
C LYS A 69 -7.29 13.85 12.52
N ALA A 70 -7.28 15.13 12.90
CA ALA A 70 -8.48 15.86 13.28
C ALA A 70 -9.48 16.00 12.13
N GLY A 71 -8.99 16.28 10.92
CA GLY A 71 -9.79 16.36 9.69
C GLY A 71 -10.48 15.05 9.35
N ALA A 72 -9.74 13.93 9.35
CA ALA A 72 -10.29 12.60 9.12
C ALA A 72 -11.36 12.25 10.15
N LYS A 73 -11.09 12.45 11.44
CA LYS A 73 -12.05 12.21 12.53
C LYS A 73 -13.30 13.06 12.38
N LYS A 74 -13.17 14.35 12.10
CA LYS A 74 -14.30 15.27 11.90
C LYS A 74 -15.16 14.88 10.71
N ALA A 75 -14.54 14.39 9.64
CA ALA A 75 -15.23 13.93 8.44
C ALA A 75 -15.89 12.55 8.59
N GLY A 76 -15.55 11.79 9.65
CA GLY A 76 -15.99 10.40 9.80
C GLY A 76 -15.31 9.44 8.82
N VAL A 77 -14.07 9.75 8.40
CA VAL A 77 -13.23 8.90 7.57
C VAL A 77 -12.18 8.24 8.47
N THR A 78 -12.12 6.91 8.47
CA THR A 78 -11.12 6.17 9.25
C THR A 78 -9.82 6.05 8.43
N ILE A 79 -8.68 6.41 9.01
CA ILE A 79 -7.39 6.08 8.41
C ILE A 79 -7.15 4.59 8.71
N HIS A 80 -7.46 3.73 7.73
CA HIS A 80 -7.45 2.28 7.92
C HIS A 80 -6.07 1.68 7.74
N GLN A 81 -5.36 2.12 6.73
CA GLN A 81 -4.01 1.72 6.39
C GLN A 81 -3.16 2.93 6.06
N MET A 82 -1.86 2.75 6.11
CA MET A 82 -0.87 3.76 5.79
C MET A 82 0.20 3.14 4.90
N HIS A 83 0.76 3.89 3.97
CA HIS A 83 1.90 3.47 3.18
C HIS A 83 3.19 4.09 3.73
N MET A 84 4.16 3.26 4.15
CA MET A 84 5.49 3.71 4.55
C MET A 84 6.20 4.34 3.35
N PRO A 85 7.03 5.39 3.55
CA PRO A 85 7.84 5.91 2.45
C PRO A 85 8.75 4.84 1.85
N TYR A 86 9.01 4.92 0.57
CA TYR A 86 9.95 4.05 -0.12
C TYR A 86 10.86 4.87 -1.06
N PRO A 87 12.13 4.46 -1.29
CA PRO A 87 12.74 3.24 -0.75
C PRO A 87 13.17 3.39 0.72
N ILE A 88 13.05 2.33 1.51
CA ILE A 88 13.62 2.24 2.88
C ILE A 88 15.04 1.64 2.86
N TYR A 89 15.47 1.18 1.70
CA TYR A 89 16.82 0.68 1.46
C TYR A 89 17.25 1.01 0.03
N VAL A 90 18.47 1.55 -0.12
CA VAL A 90 19.07 1.86 -1.41
C VAL A 90 20.32 0.98 -1.60
N PRO A 91 20.30 -0.02 -2.49
CA PRO A 91 21.42 -1.00 -2.62
C PRO A 91 22.79 -0.37 -2.90
N LYS A 92 22.82 0.77 -3.57
CA LYS A 92 24.06 1.53 -3.89
C LYS A 92 24.21 2.82 -3.07
N GLY A 93 23.31 3.05 -2.12
CA GLY A 93 23.37 4.18 -1.21
C GLY A 93 24.48 4.03 -0.17
N SER A 94 24.92 5.13 0.41
CA SER A 94 25.89 5.10 1.49
C SER A 94 25.35 4.32 2.72
N ARG A 95 26.26 3.84 3.53
CA ARG A 95 25.89 3.24 4.82
C ARG A 95 25.08 4.24 5.67
N ARG A 96 25.51 5.51 5.69
CA ARG A 96 24.82 6.59 6.42
C ARG A 96 23.37 6.76 5.97
N LEU A 97 23.12 6.78 4.66
CA LEU A 97 21.76 6.88 4.12
C LEU A 97 20.89 5.69 4.54
N ASN A 98 21.40 4.46 4.36
CA ASN A 98 20.63 3.26 4.69
C ASN A 98 20.38 3.12 6.20
N GLU A 99 21.33 3.53 7.05
CA GLU A 99 21.13 3.62 8.51
C GLU A 99 20.08 4.67 8.87
N TYR A 100 20.03 5.81 8.19
CA TYR A 100 19.00 6.83 8.37
C TYR A 100 17.61 6.33 7.96
N LEU A 101 17.48 5.73 6.79
CA LEU A 101 16.21 5.17 6.32
C LEU A 101 15.68 4.10 7.29
N TRP A 102 16.55 3.24 7.75
CA TRP A 102 16.21 2.12 8.60
C TRP A 102 15.94 2.51 10.06
N ASN A 103 16.78 3.38 10.64
CA ASN A 103 16.75 3.68 12.07
C ASN A 103 15.98 4.97 12.42
N GLU A 104 15.70 5.84 11.43
CA GLU A 104 14.97 7.08 11.63
C GLU A 104 13.65 7.09 10.87
N VAL A 105 13.67 6.91 9.55
CA VAL A 105 12.47 7.04 8.72
C VAL A 105 11.45 5.94 9.06
N ALA A 106 11.87 4.68 9.10
CA ALA A 106 10.96 3.57 9.36
C ALA A 106 10.35 3.61 10.78
N PRO A 107 11.11 3.78 11.87
CA PRO A 107 10.53 3.90 13.22
C PRO A 107 9.61 5.11 13.37
N LYS A 108 9.96 6.26 12.79
CA LYS A 108 9.09 7.45 12.80
C LYS A 108 7.80 7.22 12.02
N SER A 109 7.86 6.52 10.89
CA SER A 109 6.65 6.12 10.14
C SER A 109 5.74 5.21 10.97
N MET A 110 6.30 4.24 11.70
CA MET A 110 5.55 3.40 12.64
C MET A 110 4.90 4.25 13.75
N ARG A 111 5.62 5.22 14.28
CA ARG A 111 5.09 6.14 15.31
C ARG A 111 3.97 7.02 14.77
N ILE A 112 4.11 7.57 13.56
CA ILE A 112 3.07 8.35 12.88
C ILE A 112 1.83 7.47 12.66
N CYS A 113 2.00 6.24 12.21
CA CYS A 113 0.91 5.28 12.03
C CYS A 113 0.11 5.08 13.33
N ALA A 114 0.78 4.86 14.44
CA ALA A 114 0.16 4.76 15.75
C ALA A 114 -0.53 6.07 16.19
N PHE A 115 0.14 7.22 16.02
CA PHE A 115 -0.42 8.52 16.30
C PHE A 115 -1.71 8.79 15.53
N MET A 116 -1.76 8.40 14.25
CA MET A 116 -2.95 8.53 13.39
C MET A 116 -4.06 7.51 13.70
N GLU A 117 -3.89 6.66 14.72
CA GLU A 117 -4.81 5.58 15.10
C GLU A 117 -5.03 4.57 13.96
N CYS A 118 -4.02 4.41 13.13
CA CYS A 118 -4.01 3.49 12.00
C CYS A 118 -3.48 2.12 12.42
N LYS A 119 -4.14 1.04 11.96
CA LYS A 119 -3.78 -0.33 12.37
C LYS A 119 -2.75 -0.99 11.46
N TYR A 120 -2.70 -0.62 10.21
CA TYR A 120 -1.90 -1.29 9.19
C TYR A 120 -0.93 -0.31 8.53
N ILE A 121 0.32 -0.75 8.30
CA ILE A 121 1.29 0.01 7.53
C ILE A 121 1.90 -0.87 6.44
N VAL A 122 1.76 -0.45 5.20
CA VAL A 122 2.29 -1.16 4.03
C VAL A 122 3.77 -0.86 3.88
N VAL A 123 4.54 -1.91 3.59
CA VAL A 123 6.00 -1.85 3.43
C VAL A 123 6.41 -2.65 2.20
N HIS A 124 7.22 -2.04 1.34
CA HIS A 124 7.84 -2.73 0.22
C HIS A 124 8.95 -3.67 0.67
N GLY A 125 9.00 -4.88 0.09
CA GLY A 125 10.18 -5.73 0.14
C GLY A 125 11.36 -5.07 -0.57
N PHE A 126 12.58 -5.42 -0.19
CA PHE A 126 13.77 -4.80 -0.75
C PHE A 126 14.07 -5.31 -2.14
N LYS A 127 14.22 -4.38 -3.08
CA LYS A 127 14.73 -4.65 -4.42
C LYS A 127 16.24 -4.48 -4.41
N LEU A 128 16.98 -5.56 -4.53
CA LEU A 128 18.43 -5.55 -4.76
C LEU A 128 18.72 -5.41 -6.25
N ALA A 129 20.01 -5.36 -6.63
CA ALA A 129 20.40 -5.44 -8.04
C ALA A 129 19.96 -6.81 -8.60
N ARG A 130 18.86 -6.83 -9.35
CA ARG A 130 18.18 -8.06 -9.72
C ARG A 130 18.87 -8.82 -10.84
N PHE A 131 18.99 -10.11 -10.63
CA PHE A 131 19.39 -11.14 -11.60
C PHE A 131 18.69 -12.45 -11.21
N LEU A 132 18.72 -13.44 -12.06
CA LEU A 132 18.16 -14.75 -11.73
C LEU A 132 18.74 -15.29 -10.42
N GLY A 133 17.87 -15.65 -9.47
CA GLY A 133 18.26 -16.20 -8.17
C GLY A 133 18.58 -15.14 -7.09
N SER A 134 18.33 -13.86 -7.34
CA SER A 134 18.52 -12.80 -6.32
C SER A 134 17.45 -12.79 -5.23
N GLU A 135 16.33 -13.49 -5.42
CA GLU A 135 15.18 -13.47 -4.52
C GLU A 135 15.54 -13.85 -3.06
N ASP A 136 16.36 -14.88 -2.88
CA ASP A 136 16.73 -15.30 -1.53
C ASP A 136 17.56 -14.23 -0.79
N ALA A 137 18.44 -13.51 -1.50
CA ALA A 137 19.19 -12.39 -0.94
C ALA A 137 18.27 -11.22 -0.59
N GLU A 138 17.27 -10.90 -1.42
CA GLU A 138 16.26 -9.88 -1.16
C GLU A 138 15.44 -10.24 0.08
N TRP A 139 15.06 -11.53 0.24
CA TRP A 139 14.35 -11.97 1.43
C TRP A 139 15.19 -11.87 2.69
N VAL A 140 16.49 -12.18 2.66
CA VAL A 140 17.38 -12.05 3.83
C VAL A 140 17.36 -10.60 4.35
N GLU A 141 17.52 -9.62 3.47
CA GLU A 141 17.53 -8.22 3.87
C GLU A 141 16.12 -7.71 4.26
N THR A 142 15.09 -8.14 3.55
CA THR A 142 13.70 -7.79 3.87
C THR A 142 13.31 -8.32 5.26
N GLU A 143 13.58 -9.58 5.56
CA GLU A 143 13.29 -10.15 6.89
C GLU A 143 14.05 -9.45 8.01
N ARG A 144 15.33 -9.17 7.78
CA ARG A 144 16.15 -8.45 8.74
C ARG A 144 15.57 -7.08 9.07
N PHE A 145 15.04 -6.38 8.05
CA PHE A 145 14.33 -5.12 8.24
C PHE A 145 13.03 -5.32 9.00
N LEU A 146 12.18 -6.26 8.58
CA LEU A 146 10.90 -6.54 9.24
C LEU A 146 11.10 -6.90 10.72
N GLU A 147 12.09 -7.72 11.03
CA GLU A 147 12.43 -8.06 12.41
C GLU A 147 12.94 -6.86 13.23
N SER A 148 13.56 -5.87 12.60
CA SER A 148 14.02 -4.67 13.31
C SER A 148 12.86 -3.76 13.75
N ILE A 149 11.76 -3.73 13.00
CA ILE A 149 10.58 -2.89 13.30
C ILE A 149 9.42 -3.68 13.94
N ALA A 150 9.46 -5.01 13.95
CA ALA A 150 8.42 -5.85 14.58
C ALA A 150 8.21 -5.58 16.08
N PRO A 151 9.25 -5.27 16.90
CA PRO A 151 9.04 -4.86 18.29
C PRO A 151 8.18 -3.60 18.41
N LEU A 152 8.37 -2.60 17.54
CA LEU A 152 7.57 -1.38 17.51
C LEU A 152 6.14 -1.68 17.06
N ALA A 153 5.97 -2.57 16.06
CA ALA A 153 4.67 -3.02 15.61
C ALA A 153 3.86 -3.62 16.77
N LYS A 154 4.50 -4.49 17.57
CA LYS A 154 3.88 -5.07 18.77
C LYS A 154 3.57 -4.03 19.83
N GLU A 155 4.50 -3.11 20.11
CA GLU A 155 4.34 -2.06 21.11
C GLU A 155 3.17 -1.13 20.76
N TYR A 156 3.04 -0.76 19.49
CA TYR A 156 2.03 0.19 19.01
C TYR A 156 0.72 -0.47 18.60
N GLY A 157 0.64 -1.78 18.56
CA GLY A 157 -0.53 -2.52 18.07
C GLY A 157 -0.77 -2.31 16.56
N VAL A 158 0.29 -2.07 15.80
CA VAL A 158 0.28 -1.88 14.33
C VAL A 158 0.72 -3.16 13.66
N THR A 159 0.08 -3.54 12.57
CA THR A 159 0.48 -4.67 11.72
C THR A 159 1.21 -4.15 10.48
N ILE A 160 2.43 -4.61 10.26
CA ILE A 160 3.21 -4.35 9.06
C ILE A 160 2.68 -5.24 7.93
N CYS A 161 2.33 -4.68 6.79
CA CYS A 161 1.83 -5.43 5.64
C CYS A 161 2.86 -5.40 4.51
N ILE A 162 3.48 -6.54 4.21
CA ILE A 162 4.35 -6.67 3.04
C ILE A 162 3.50 -6.75 1.77
N GLU A 163 4.03 -6.27 0.64
CA GLU A 163 3.28 -6.12 -0.59
C GLU A 163 3.92 -6.90 -1.74
N ASN A 164 3.09 -7.52 -2.62
CA ASN A 164 3.57 -8.11 -3.86
C ASN A 164 4.01 -7.02 -4.84
N LEU A 165 5.26 -7.08 -5.27
CA LEU A 165 5.86 -6.09 -6.16
C LEU A 165 6.25 -6.72 -7.50
N TYR A 166 6.36 -5.91 -8.54
CA TYR A 166 7.03 -6.30 -9.78
C TYR A 166 8.45 -5.76 -9.84
N ASP A 167 9.26 -6.29 -10.74
CA ASP A 167 10.57 -5.78 -11.08
C ASP A 167 10.82 -5.90 -12.59
N ALA A 168 11.97 -5.42 -13.06
CA ALA A 168 12.35 -5.50 -14.47
C ALA A 168 13.78 -6.03 -14.63
N ILE A 169 13.95 -7.08 -15.45
CA ILE A 169 15.25 -7.60 -15.84
C ILE A 169 15.37 -7.47 -17.36
N ALA A 170 16.37 -6.72 -17.81
CA ALA A 170 16.61 -6.48 -19.24
C ALA A 170 15.36 -6.00 -20.02
N GLY A 171 14.50 -5.20 -19.38
CA GLY A 171 13.27 -4.69 -19.95
C GLY A 171 12.06 -5.64 -19.89
N HIS A 172 12.23 -6.86 -19.39
CA HIS A 172 11.12 -7.77 -19.12
C HIS A 172 10.59 -7.56 -17.71
N LEU A 173 9.25 -7.47 -17.58
CA LEU A 173 8.59 -7.46 -16.27
C LEU A 173 8.65 -8.87 -15.68
N VAL A 174 8.99 -8.94 -14.42
CA VAL A 174 9.17 -10.17 -13.66
C VAL A 174 8.58 -10.03 -12.27
N GLU A 175 8.33 -11.13 -11.60
CA GLU A 175 7.99 -11.14 -10.19
C GLU A 175 9.06 -10.40 -9.38
N GLY A 176 8.62 -9.44 -8.60
CA GLY A 176 9.43 -8.69 -7.65
C GLY A 176 9.43 -9.33 -6.25
N PRO A 177 9.87 -8.60 -5.22
CA PRO A 177 9.76 -9.04 -3.84
C PRO A 177 8.31 -9.41 -3.48
N CYS A 178 8.16 -10.40 -2.61
CA CYS A 178 6.88 -10.84 -2.04
C CYS A 178 5.87 -11.44 -3.04
N CYS A 179 6.31 -12.00 -4.18
CA CYS A 179 5.44 -12.65 -5.15
C CYS A 179 5.31 -14.18 -4.97
N ASP A 180 6.21 -14.85 -4.25
CA ASP A 180 5.99 -16.24 -3.84
C ASP A 180 5.10 -16.28 -2.59
N VAL A 181 3.82 -16.55 -2.79
CA VAL A 181 2.81 -16.57 -1.72
C VAL A 181 3.11 -17.58 -0.60
N ARG A 182 3.79 -18.70 -0.91
CA ARG A 182 4.14 -19.69 0.12
C ARG A 182 5.24 -19.15 1.02
N LYS A 183 6.28 -18.59 0.44
CA LYS A 183 7.35 -17.93 1.19
C LYS A 183 6.81 -16.76 2.04
N CYS A 184 5.88 -15.97 1.49
CA CYS A 184 5.23 -14.90 2.24
C CYS A 184 4.45 -15.44 3.44
N ALA A 185 3.59 -16.43 3.22
CA ALA A 185 2.77 -17.05 4.28
C ALA A 185 3.64 -17.63 5.41
N GLU A 186 4.66 -18.41 5.06
CA GLU A 186 5.59 -19.02 6.03
C GLU A 186 6.31 -17.95 6.88
N ARG A 187 6.73 -16.85 6.26
CA ARG A 187 7.46 -15.77 6.97
C ARG A 187 6.53 -14.96 7.86
N ILE A 188 5.32 -14.66 7.39
CA ILE A 188 4.30 -13.99 8.20
C ILE A 188 4.01 -14.81 9.46
N ASP A 189 3.72 -16.10 9.29
CA ASP A 189 3.42 -16.98 10.43
C ASP A 189 4.60 -17.07 11.39
N ARG A 190 5.80 -17.32 10.89
CA ARG A 190 7.00 -17.47 11.72
C ARG A 190 7.30 -16.21 12.54
N ILE A 191 7.17 -15.01 11.93
CA ILE A 191 7.41 -13.75 12.63
C ILE A 191 6.30 -13.51 13.65
N ASN A 192 5.04 -13.72 13.31
CA ASN A 192 3.91 -13.58 14.24
C ASN A 192 4.02 -14.55 15.43
N ASP A 193 4.42 -15.80 15.18
CA ASP A 193 4.67 -16.80 16.24
C ASP A 193 5.83 -16.39 17.15
N LYS A 194 6.92 -15.87 16.58
CA LYS A 194 8.07 -15.37 17.34
C LYS A 194 7.67 -14.26 18.31
N TYR A 195 6.86 -13.32 17.85
CA TYR A 195 6.42 -12.18 18.67
C TYR A 195 5.13 -12.46 19.45
N LYS A 196 4.47 -13.60 19.22
CA LYS A 196 3.15 -13.96 19.79
C LYS A 196 2.14 -12.82 19.67
N ALA A 197 2.10 -12.21 18.49
CA ALA A 197 1.24 -11.10 18.13
C ALA A 197 1.15 -10.99 16.60
N GLU A 198 0.06 -10.45 16.08
CA GLU A 198 -0.11 -10.17 14.66
C GLU A 198 0.67 -8.89 14.29
N VAL A 199 1.98 -9.00 14.17
CA VAL A 199 2.86 -7.89 13.81
C VAL A 199 3.13 -7.81 12.32
N LEU A 200 2.84 -8.87 11.56
CA LEU A 200 3.04 -8.95 10.13
C LEU A 200 1.78 -9.48 9.43
N GLY A 201 1.43 -8.91 8.30
CA GLY A 201 0.36 -9.30 7.39
C GLY A 201 0.75 -9.04 5.94
N PHE A 202 -0.23 -9.04 5.05
CA PHE A 202 -0.03 -8.86 3.62
C PHE A 202 -0.93 -7.76 3.06
N CYS A 203 -0.38 -6.97 2.13
CA CYS A 203 -1.08 -6.08 1.22
C CYS A 203 -1.09 -6.71 -0.17
N PHE A 204 -2.26 -6.96 -0.74
CA PHE A 204 -2.35 -7.43 -2.12
C PHE A 204 -2.58 -6.25 -3.06
N ASP A 205 -1.64 -6.03 -3.97
CA ASP A 205 -1.73 -5.03 -5.04
C ASP A 205 -2.16 -5.68 -6.35
N THR A 206 -3.30 -5.20 -6.88
CA THR A 206 -3.93 -5.73 -8.08
C THR A 206 -3.18 -5.35 -9.37
N GLY A 207 -2.61 -4.15 -9.40
CA GLY A 207 -1.88 -3.66 -10.56
C GLY A 207 -0.51 -4.33 -10.69
N HIS A 208 0.22 -4.47 -9.60
CA HIS A 208 1.46 -5.25 -9.57
C HIS A 208 1.22 -6.70 -10.00
N ALA A 209 0.12 -7.31 -9.52
CA ALA A 209 -0.27 -8.66 -9.95
C ALA A 209 -0.54 -8.72 -11.46
N ASN A 210 -1.24 -7.72 -12.02
CA ASN A 210 -1.58 -7.70 -13.44
C ASN A 210 -0.35 -7.56 -14.35
N VAL A 211 0.63 -6.71 -14.02
CA VAL A 211 1.82 -6.51 -14.89
C VAL A 211 2.74 -7.72 -14.96
N ILE A 212 2.68 -8.64 -14.00
CA ILE A 212 3.46 -9.88 -13.99
C ILE A 212 2.63 -11.12 -14.30
N GLY A 213 1.33 -10.96 -14.57
CA GLY A 213 0.43 -12.07 -14.90
C GLY A 213 0.16 -13.02 -13.72
N LEU A 214 0.16 -12.51 -12.49
CA LEU A 214 -0.09 -13.29 -11.29
C LEU A 214 -1.57 -13.70 -11.22
N ASP A 215 -1.85 -14.95 -10.88
CA ASP A 215 -3.21 -15.45 -10.63
C ASP A 215 -3.71 -14.91 -9.28
N SER A 216 -4.55 -13.87 -9.35
CA SER A 216 -5.08 -13.19 -8.17
C SER A 216 -5.94 -14.10 -7.28
N GLU A 217 -6.76 -14.98 -7.86
CA GLU A 217 -7.60 -15.92 -7.11
C GLU A 217 -6.75 -16.91 -6.32
N ALA A 218 -5.81 -17.56 -6.99
CA ALA A 218 -4.93 -18.53 -6.36
C ALA A 218 -4.05 -17.89 -5.28
N PHE A 219 -3.51 -16.70 -5.55
CA PHE A 219 -2.65 -15.98 -4.61
C PHE A 219 -3.42 -15.56 -3.35
N ILE A 220 -4.56 -14.89 -3.50
CA ILE A 220 -5.40 -14.42 -2.39
C ILE A 220 -5.90 -15.61 -1.57
N THR A 221 -6.41 -16.66 -2.22
CA THR A 221 -6.87 -17.87 -1.55
C THR A 221 -5.78 -18.51 -0.70
N LYS A 222 -4.54 -18.55 -1.21
CA LYS A 222 -3.40 -19.10 -0.49
C LYS A 222 -2.94 -18.24 0.69
N LEU A 223 -3.04 -16.92 0.59
CA LEU A 223 -2.78 -16.00 1.71
C LEU A 223 -3.75 -16.22 2.86
N GLY A 224 -5.04 -16.41 2.55
CA GLY A 224 -6.08 -16.58 3.55
C GLY A 224 -6.14 -15.39 4.52
N HIS A 225 -6.23 -15.68 5.82
CA HIS A 225 -6.32 -14.69 6.90
C HIS A 225 -5.13 -13.73 7.02
N ARG A 226 -4.01 -14.00 6.32
CA ARG A 226 -2.81 -13.14 6.32
C ARG A 226 -3.00 -11.90 5.45
N LEU A 227 -3.96 -11.93 4.51
CA LEU A 227 -4.35 -10.75 3.75
C LEU A 227 -5.07 -9.77 4.67
N LYS A 228 -4.52 -8.57 4.82
CA LYS A 228 -5.05 -7.54 5.73
C LYS A 228 -5.56 -6.31 4.98
N VAL A 229 -4.84 -5.89 3.97
CA VAL A 229 -5.12 -4.65 3.24
C VAL A 229 -4.93 -4.86 1.73
N LEU A 230 -5.48 -3.95 0.96
CA LEU A 230 -5.50 -4.00 -0.49
C LEU A 230 -5.01 -2.68 -1.09
N HIS A 231 -4.30 -2.78 -2.21
CA HIS A 231 -4.11 -1.69 -3.17
C HIS A 231 -4.84 -2.07 -4.46
N ILE A 232 -5.93 -1.39 -4.75
CA ILE A 232 -6.78 -1.67 -5.90
C ILE A 232 -6.59 -0.59 -6.94
N HIS A 233 -6.02 -0.95 -8.07
CA HIS A 233 -5.89 -0.08 -9.24
C HIS A 233 -5.77 -0.91 -10.52
N ASP A 234 -5.94 -0.28 -11.66
CA ASP A 234 -5.87 -0.90 -12.99
C ASP A 234 -4.63 -0.42 -13.75
N ASN A 235 -4.22 -1.22 -14.73
CA ASN A 235 -3.17 -0.87 -15.67
C ASN A 235 -3.30 -1.65 -16.98
N ASP A 236 -2.42 -1.35 -17.94
CA ASP A 236 -2.42 -1.96 -19.27
C ASP A 236 -1.73 -3.35 -19.34
N GLY A 237 -1.30 -3.89 -18.19
CA GLY A 237 -0.53 -5.14 -18.11
C GLY A 237 0.96 -4.99 -18.49
N VAL A 238 1.43 -3.76 -18.77
CA VAL A 238 2.80 -3.45 -19.17
C VAL A 238 3.46 -2.41 -18.27
N ARG A 239 2.67 -1.50 -17.72
CA ARG A 239 3.14 -0.40 -16.87
C ARG A 239 2.25 -0.27 -15.65
N ASP A 240 2.86 0.07 -14.55
CA ASP A 240 2.17 0.35 -13.30
C ASP A 240 1.55 1.76 -13.31
N LEU A 241 0.29 1.85 -13.77
CA LEU A 241 -0.34 3.12 -14.12
C LEU A 241 -1.28 3.67 -13.06
N HIS A 242 -1.60 2.91 -12.02
CA HIS A 242 -2.52 3.30 -10.94
C HIS A 242 -3.84 3.95 -11.44
N GLN A 243 -4.46 3.33 -12.45
CA GLN A 243 -5.69 3.84 -13.04
C GLN A 243 -6.94 3.27 -12.35
N ILE A 244 -8.08 3.90 -12.64
CA ILE A 244 -9.38 3.46 -12.15
C ILE A 244 -9.70 2.07 -12.72
N PRO A 245 -10.21 1.10 -11.92
CA PRO A 245 -10.62 -0.20 -12.43
C PRO A 245 -11.54 -0.11 -13.63
N PHE A 246 -11.40 -1.05 -14.57
CA PHE A 246 -12.08 -1.14 -15.85
C PHE A 246 -11.65 -0.09 -16.90
N THR A 247 -10.56 0.65 -16.67
CA THR A 247 -10.03 1.62 -17.63
C THR A 247 -9.40 0.92 -18.85
N PHE A 248 -8.73 -0.20 -18.63
CA PHE A 248 -8.05 -0.94 -19.70
C PHE A 248 -8.80 -2.20 -20.08
N THR A 249 -8.96 -2.40 -21.39
CA THR A 249 -9.64 -3.56 -21.97
C THR A 249 -8.72 -4.28 -22.95
N ARG A 250 -8.88 -5.60 -23.05
CA ARG A 250 -8.27 -6.39 -24.10
C ARG A 250 -9.10 -6.22 -25.38
N THR A 251 -8.52 -5.57 -26.38
CA THR A 251 -9.21 -5.10 -27.60
C THR A 251 -9.94 -6.18 -28.42
N ARG A 252 -9.53 -7.46 -28.30
CA ARG A 252 -10.18 -8.57 -29.05
C ARG A 252 -11.30 -9.26 -28.29
N GLU A 253 -11.36 -9.11 -26.98
CA GLU A 253 -12.26 -9.89 -26.12
C GLU A 253 -13.25 -9.02 -25.34
N ASN A 254 -13.13 -7.69 -25.43
CA ASN A 254 -13.89 -6.73 -24.62
C ASN A 254 -13.87 -7.03 -23.12
N THR A 255 -12.77 -7.63 -22.63
CA THR A 255 -12.56 -7.92 -21.22
C THR A 255 -11.59 -6.92 -20.61
N SER A 256 -11.63 -6.74 -19.30
CA SER A 256 -10.64 -5.92 -18.59
C SER A 256 -9.24 -6.54 -18.70
N SER A 257 -8.22 -5.68 -18.71
CA SER A 257 -6.82 -6.11 -18.65
C SER A 257 -6.54 -6.86 -17.34
N THR A 258 -7.06 -6.35 -16.23
CA THR A 258 -6.96 -6.98 -14.91
C THR A 258 -8.07 -8.01 -14.72
N ASP A 259 -7.75 -9.19 -14.16
CA ASP A 259 -8.74 -10.23 -13.84
C ASP A 259 -9.52 -9.87 -12.55
N TRP A 260 -10.51 -8.99 -12.71
CA TRP A 260 -11.38 -8.58 -11.60
C TRP A 260 -12.25 -9.72 -11.08
N GLU A 261 -12.61 -10.67 -11.92
CA GLU A 261 -13.42 -11.83 -11.52
C GLU A 261 -12.61 -12.77 -10.62
N GLY A 262 -11.37 -13.07 -10.96
CA GLY A 262 -10.46 -13.85 -10.11
C GLY A 262 -10.17 -13.12 -8.79
N PHE A 263 -9.96 -11.81 -8.82
CA PHE A 263 -9.81 -10.99 -7.62
C PHE A 263 -11.03 -11.11 -6.69
N ILE A 264 -12.24 -10.96 -7.23
CA ILE A 264 -13.49 -11.08 -6.46
C ILE A 264 -13.62 -12.49 -5.87
N ARG A 265 -13.42 -13.56 -6.67
CA ARG A 265 -13.51 -14.95 -6.18
C ARG A 265 -12.48 -15.25 -5.10
N GLY A 266 -11.25 -14.73 -5.24
CA GLY A 266 -10.22 -14.86 -4.20
C GLY A 266 -10.65 -14.25 -2.87
N LEU A 267 -11.21 -13.03 -2.88
CA LEU A 267 -11.71 -12.37 -1.67
C LEU A 267 -12.93 -13.08 -1.07
N GLN A 268 -13.82 -13.63 -1.92
CA GLN A 268 -14.94 -14.46 -1.48
C GLN A 268 -14.44 -15.73 -0.76
N ALA A 269 -13.47 -16.42 -1.36
CA ALA A 269 -12.94 -17.69 -0.83
C ALA A 269 -12.33 -17.57 0.55
N ILE A 270 -11.77 -16.42 0.89
CA ILE A 270 -11.19 -16.17 2.22
C ILE A 270 -12.13 -15.41 3.17
N HIS A 271 -13.36 -15.13 2.74
CA HIS A 271 -14.32 -14.30 3.50
C HIS A 271 -13.71 -12.97 3.96
N PHE A 272 -13.06 -12.27 3.01
CA PHE A 272 -12.39 -11.01 3.31
C PHE A 272 -13.35 -9.99 3.94
N ASP A 273 -12.96 -9.45 5.10
CA ASP A 273 -13.77 -8.52 5.90
C ASP A 273 -13.12 -7.13 6.09
N GLY A 274 -12.01 -6.87 5.36
CA GLY A 274 -11.27 -5.62 5.42
C GLY A 274 -11.88 -4.49 4.59
N VAL A 275 -11.03 -3.59 4.10
CA VAL A 275 -11.40 -2.41 3.30
C VAL A 275 -10.99 -2.61 1.84
N LEU A 276 -11.89 -2.31 0.92
CA LEU A 276 -11.57 -2.19 -0.50
C LEU A 276 -10.91 -0.83 -0.73
N ASN A 277 -9.59 -0.80 -0.67
CA ASN A 277 -8.82 0.43 -0.75
C ASN A 277 -8.25 0.66 -2.15
N PHE A 278 -8.55 1.82 -2.73
CA PHE A 278 -8.15 2.20 -4.09
C PHE A 278 -6.88 3.06 -4.06
N GLU A 279 -5.84 2.58 -4.72
CA GLU A 279 -4.59 3.30 -4.90
C GLU A 279 -4.55 3.97 -6.28
N THR A 280 -5.41 4.95 -6.48
CA THR A 280 -5.69 5.60 -7.77
C THR A 280 -5.27 7.08 -7.78
N GLY A 281 -4.31 7.48 -6.93
CA GLY A 281 -3.82 8.85 -6.85
C GLY A 281 -3.39 9.46 -8.20
N PRO A 282 -2.59 8.77 -9.03
CA PRO A 282 -2.22 9.26 -10.36
C PRO A 282 -3.40 9.54 -11.29
N SER A 283 -4.52 8.80 -11.14
CA SER A 283 -5.73 9.07 -11.94
C SER A 283 -6.30 10.46 -11.70
N LEU A 284 -6.26 10.97 -10.46
CA LEU A 284 -6.76 12.32 -10.16
C LEU A 284 -5.98 13.38 -10.91
N ASN A 285 -4.67 13.21 -11.07
CA ASN A 285 -3.82 14.16 -11.80
C ASN A 285 -4.12 14.25 -13.30
N ALA A 286 -4.75 13.21 -13.86
CA ALA A 286 -5.15 13.20 -15.27
C ALA A 286 -6.38 14.07 -15.55
N PHE A 287 -7.14 14.43 -14.51
CA PHE A 287 -8.37 15.20 -14.63
C PHE A 287 -8.18 16.64 -14.14
N PRO A 288 -8.90 17.63 -14.74
CA PRO A 288 -8.99 18.97 -14.16
C PRO A 288 -9.55 18.93 -12.72
N VAL A 289 -9.06 19.80 -11.85
CA VAL A 289 -9.44 19.86 -10.41
C VAL A 289 -10.97 19.95 -10.23
N SER A 290 -11.69 20.62 -11.16
CA SER A 290 -13.15 20.73 -11.14
C SER A 290 -13.88 19.40 -11.27
N LEU A 291 -13.23 18.35 -11.78
CA LEU A 291 -13.77 17.00 -11.95
C LEU A 291 -13.34 16.02 -10.84
N HIS A 292 -12.42 16.40 -9.95
CA HIS A 292 -11.85 15.48 -8.95
C HIS A 292 -12.94 14.84 -8.07
N GLU A 293 -13.99 15.60 -7.68
CA GLU A 293 -15.05 15.03 -6.84
C GLU A 293 -15.88 14.00 -7.60
N ASP A 294 -16.12 14.18 -8.91
CA ASP A 294 -16.84 13.22 -9.73
C ASP A 294 -16.01 11.96 -10.00
N VAL A 295 -14.71 12.12 -10.20
CA VAL A 295 -13.76 11.00 -10.31
C VAL A 295 -13.74 10.19 -9.02
N LEU A 296 -13.64 10.83 -7.86
CA LEU A 296 -13.69 10.17 -6.56
C LEU A 296 -15.03 9.43 -6.35
N ARG A 297 -16.16 10.04 -6.74
CA ARG A 297 -17.47 9.36 -6.71
C ARG A 297 -17.52 8.13 -7.61
N LEU A 298 -16.89 8.19 -8.79
CA LEU A 298 -16.82 7.03 -9.68
C LEU A 298 -16.02 5.89 -9.02
N ILE A 299 -14.88 6.18 -8.43
CA ILE A 299 -14.04 5.20 -7.72
C ILE A 299 -14.86 4.58 -6.56
N ALA A 300 -15.53 5.39 -5.75
CA ALA A 300 -16.36 4.90 -4.66
C ALA A 300 -17.52 4.01 -5.15
N LYS A 301 -18.14 4.34 -6.28
CA LYS A 301 -19.19 3.50 -6.90
C LYS A 301 -18.65 2.16 -7.39
N ILE A 302 -17.44 2.14 -7.96
CA ILE A 302 -16.76 0.90 -8.34
C ILE A 302 -16.49 0.05 -7.11
N GLY A 303 -16.02 0.67 -6.02
CA GLY A 303 -15.87 -0.01 -4.73
C GLY A 303 -17.17 -0.63 -4.22
N GLY A 304 -18.28 0.09 -4.31
CA GLY A 304 -19.61 -0.42 -3.99
C GLY A 304 -20.03 -1.62 -4.87
N HIS A 305 -19.69 -1.59 -6.16
CA HIS A 305 -19.89 -2.71 -7.07
C HIS A 305 -19.10 -3.96 -6.62
N PHE A 306 -17.80 -3.82 -6.35
CA PHE A 306 -16.98 -4.92 -5.84
C PHE A 306 -17.52 -5.45 -4.49
N ALA A 307 -17.84 -4.56 -3.55
CA ALA A 307 -18.37 -4.95 -2.25
C ALA A 307 -19.68 -5.77 -2.36
N LYS A 308 -20.56 -5.40 -3.32
CA LYS A 308 -21.78 -6.15 -3.60
C LYS A 308 -21.45 -7.54 -4.17
N ARG A 309 -20.60 -7.61 -5.20
CA ARG A 309 -20.19 -8.87 -5.85
C ARG A 309 -19.52 -9.83 -4.85
N ILE A 310 -18.64 -9.32 -3.97
CA ILE A 310 -18.00 -10.13 -2.94
C ILE A 310 -19.00 -10.68 -1.92
N ALA A 311 -20.06 -9.96 -1.63
CA ALA A 311 -21.10 -10.39 -0.67
C ALA A 311 -22.14 -11.37 -1.28
N GLU A 312 -22.17 -11.57 -2.58
CA GLU A 312 -23.11 -12.46 -3.30
C GLU A 312 -22.63 -13.93 -3.33
N ALA A 313 -21.61 -14.31 -2.55
CA ALA A 313 -21.04 -15.66 -2.49
C ALA A 313 -21.88 -16.64 -1.67
#